data_2473cacf0f2367053aa005eab1ee0e28
#
_entry.id   2473cacf0f2367053aa005eab1ee0e28
#
_cell.length_a   1.000
_cell.length_b   1.000
_cell.length_c   1.000
_cell.angle_alpha   90.00
_cell.angle_beta   90.00
_cell.angle_gamma   90.00
#
_symmetry.space_group_name_H-M   'P 1'
#
loop_
_entity.id
_entity.type
_entity.pdbx_description
1 polymer ?
#
loop_
_entity_poly.entity_id
_entity_poly.type
_entity_poly.pdbx_seq_one_letter_code
_entity_poly.pdbx_strand_id
1 'polypeptide(L)'
;MIISVVVPALNEEKYIAKCLSSLRAQTYPRELYEIIVVDNASTDRTAEIARGFGVKVVYEPERGVGRARHRGAEEARGEIIAGTDADAIARPTWLEAIARAFRSDQALGAATGPIALHDGNRLQCWWARHVYNGVTRLCYTVGRGVINGNNFAVRTRDYWRVGGFNTSLLSAEDMDLGVRLSAVTRTIYSPKMVMYVSARRVREGYGTILLGSSKQYVRVVILGRPPVGKEFVQIR
;
A
#
# COMPACT_ATOMS: atom_id res chain seq x y z
N MET A 1 2.58 10.03 -18.26
CA MET A 1 2.42 8.78 -17.48
C MET A 1 1.27 8.98 -16.52
N ILE A 2 0.24 8.20 -16.65
CA ILE A 2 -0.97 8.27 -15.82
C ILE A 2 -0.79 7.33 -14.62
N ILE A 3 -1.19 7.78 -13.42
CA ILE A 3 -1.10 7.01 -12.18
C ILE A 3 -2.52 6.79 -11.63
N SER A 4 -2.91 5.54 -11.36
CA SER A 4 -4.13 5.22 -10.64
C SER A 4 -3.81 4.96 -9.18
N VAL A 5 -4.36 5.77 -8.27
CA VAL A 5 -4.19 5.62 -6.83
C VAL A 5 -5.35 4.79 -6.29
N VAL A 6 -5.07 3.60 -5.78
CA VAL A 6 -6.04 2.68 -5.20
C VAL A 6 -6.01 2.79 -3.68
N VAL A 7 -7.19 3.04 -3.09
CA VAL A 7 -7.38 3.21 -1.64
C VAL A 7 -8.45 2.22 -1.18
N PRO A 8 -8.08 1.06 -0.62
CA PRO A 8 -9.04 0.15 0.01
C PRO A 8 -9.56 0.78 1.31
N ALA A 9 -10.86 0.69 1.55
CA ALA A 9 -11.50 1.27 2.72
C ALA A 9 -12.56 0.32 3.30
N LEU A 10 -12.53 0.10 4.61
CA LEU A 10 -13.53 -0.63 5.38
C LEU A 10 -13.74 0.08 6.72
N ASN A 11 -14.87 0.75 6.90
CA ASN A 11 -15.22 1.48 8.11
C ASN A 11 -14.16 2.54 8.50
N GLU A 12 -13.83 3.42 7.56
CA GLU A 12 -12.79 4.46 7.69
C GLU A 12 -13.36 5.88 7.68
N GLU A 13 -14.64 6.09 8.07
CA GLU A 13 -15.30 7.41 8.08
C GLU A 13 -14.50 8.50 8.81
N LYS A 14 -13.73 8.13 9.86
CA LYS A 14 -12.93 9.06 10.66
C LYS A 14 -11.63 9.51 9.97
N TYR A 15 -11.15 8.75 8.98
CA TYR A 15 -9.81 8.93 8.43
C TYR A 15 -9.80 9.25 6.94
N ILE A 16 -10.74 8.68 6.17
CA ILE A 16 -10.74 8.74 4.72
C ILE A 16 -10.71 10.17 4.15
N ALA A 17 -11.37 11.12 4.81
CA ALA A 17 -11.37 12.51 4.39
C ALA A 17 -9.95 13.13 4.39
N LYS A 18 -9.14 12.83 5.41
CA LYS A 18 -7.73 13.30 5.50
C LYS A 18 -6.86 12.65 4.43
N CYS A 19 -7.03 11.35 4.21
CA CYS A 19 -6.35 10.61 3.14
C CYS A 19 -6.64 11.26 1.78
N LEU A 20 -7.91 11.40 1.41
CA LEU A 20 -8.33 11.96 0.13
C LEU A 20 -7.92 13.43 -0.05
N SER A 21 -7.97 14.24 1.02
CA SER A 21 -7.43 15.60 1.00
C SER A 21 -5.94 15.62 0.64
N SER A 22 -5.14 14.73 1.23
CA SER A 22 -3.71 14.65 0.94
C SER A 22 -3.41 14.18 -0.49
N LEU A 23 -4.24 13.29 -1.03
CA LEU A 23 -4.13 12.82 -2.41
C LEU A 23 -4.58 13.89 -3.43
N ARG A 24 -5.51 14.76 -3.07
CA ARG A 24 -5.88 15.92 -3.91
C ARG A 24 -4.86 17.05 -3.88
N ALA A 25 -4.07 17.15 -2.81
CA ALA A 25 -3.02 18.15 -2.61
C ALA A 25 -1.66 17.75 -3.19
N GLN A 26 -1.62 16.75 -4.10
CA GLN A 26 -0.37 16.34 -4.73
C GLN A 26 0.15 17.41 -5.70
N THR A 27 1.48 17.57 -5.76
CA THR A 27 2.16 18.47 -6.71
C THR A 27 2.20 17.91 -8.14
N TYR A 28 1.88 16.64 -8.31
CA TYR A 28 1.76 16.00 -9.63
C TYR A 28 0.50 16.51 -10.35
N PRO A 29 0.55 16.78 -11.67
CA PRO A 29 -0.56 17.37 -12.42
C PRO A 29 -1.86 16.55 -12.26
N ARG A 30 -2.97 17.24 -11.96
CA ARG A 30 -4.24 16.60 -11.60
C ARG A 30 -4.81 15.71 -12.71
N GLU A 31 -4.60 16.09 -13.96
CA GLU A 31 -5.01 15.35 -15.15
C GLU A 31 -4.20 14.08 -15.42
N LEU A 32 -3.09 13.89 -14.71
CA LEU A 32 -2.22 12.73 -14.85
C LEU A 32 -2.40 11.67 -13.74
N TYR A 33 -3.42 11.81 -12.88
CA TYR A 33 -3.75 10.77 -11.94
C TYR A 33 -5.24 10.69 -11.66
N GLU A 34 -5.69 9.51 -11.28
CA GLU A 34 -7.03 9.24 -10.75
C GLU A 34 -6.94 8.64 -9.36
N ILE A 35 -8.02 8.80 -8.59
CA ILE A 35 -8.14 8.21 -7.24
C ILE A 35 -9.34 7.28 -7.28
N ILE A 36 -9.13 6.03 -6.88
CA ILE A 36 -10.11 4.97 -6.84
C ILE A 36 -10.20 4.49 -5.39
N VAL A 37 -11.30 4.79 -4.74
CA VAL A 37 -11.63 4.25 -3.42
C VAL A 37 -12.42 2.96 -3.62
N VAL A 38 -11.96 1.89 -3.00
CA VAL A 38 -12.69 0.62 -2.99
C VAL A 38 -13.33 0.45 -1.61
N ASP A 39 -14.65 0.65 -1.56
CA ASP A 39 -15.45 0.41 -0.37
C ASP A 39 -15.67 -1.10 -0.19
N ASN A 40 -14.97 -1.68 0.77
CA ASN A 40 -14.98 -3.13 1.02
C ASN A 40 -16.07 -3.52 2.04
N ALA A 41 -17.33 -3.27 1.67
CA ALA A 41 -18.52 -3.54 2.48
C ALA A 41 -18.52 -2.77 3.82
N SER A 42 -18.25 -1.45 3.78
CA SER A 42 -18.38 -0.56 4.95
C SER A 42 -19.84 -0.43 5.38
N THR A 43 -20.03 -0.28 6.69
CA THR A 43 -21.34 -0.07 7.33
C THR A 43 -21.50 1.34 7.90
N ASP A 44 -20.46 2.17 7.77
CA ASP A 44 -20.41 3.56 8.20
C ASP A 44 -20.49 4.52 6.98
N ARG A 45 -20.19 5.78 7.18
CA ARG A 45 -20.26 6.81 6.13
C ARG A 45 -19.04 6.86 5.20
N THR A 46 -18.18 5.86 5.21
CA THR A 46 -16.93 5.82 4.41
C THR A 46 -17.19 6.12 2.92
N ALA A 47 -18.10 5.36 2.30
CA ALA A 47 -18.40 5.51 0.87
C ALA A 47 -19.07 6.85 0.55
N GLU A 48 -19.95 7.37 1.43
CA GLU A 48 -20.60 8.68 1.30
C GLU A 48 -19.55 9.79 1.29
N ILE A 49 -18.64 9.77 2.28
CA ILE A 49 -17.56 10.75 2.39
C ILE A 49 -16.66 10.70 1.13
N ALA A 50 -16.27 9.51 0.69
CA ALA A 50 -15.44 9.36 -0.50
C ALA A 50 -16.11 9.94 -1.77
N ARG A 51 -17.40 9.70 -1.97
CA ARG A 51 -18.15 10.30 -3.10
C ARG A 51 -18.18 11.83 -3.03
N GLY A 52 -18.27 12.41 -1.83
CA GLY A 52 -18.20 13.86 -1.62
C GLY A 52 -16.87 14.49 -2.08
N PHE A 53 -15.81 13.72 -2.18
CA PHE A 53 -14.54 14.16 -2.78
C PHE A 53 -14.52 14.10 -4.32
N GLY A 54 -15.57 13.63 -5.00
CA GLY A 54 -15.59 13.52 -6.46
C GLY A 54 -14.55 12.53 -7.01
N VAL A 55 -14.20 11.51 -6.23
CA VAL A 55 -13.33 10.40 -6.63
C VAL A 55 -14.16 9.21 -7.10
N LYS A 56 -13.55 8.31 -7.87
CA LYS A 56 -14.21 7.06 -8.25
C LYS A 56 -14.36 6.17 -7.01
N VAL A 57 -15.58 5.72 -6.72
CA VAL A 57 -15.89 4.80 -5.61
C VAL A 57 -16.43 3.51 -6.20
N VAL A 58 -15.77 2.40 -5.87
CA VAL A 58 -16.11 1.05 -6.32
C VAL A 58 -16.50 0.22 -5.11
N TYR A 59 -17.53 -0.59 -5.22
CA TYR A 59 -17.96 -1.49 -4.16
C TYR A 59 -17.37 -2.89 -4.35
N GLU A 60 -16.82 -3.43 -3.25
CA GLU A 60 -16.33 -4.81 -3.18
C GLU A 60 -17.06 -5.53 -2.03
N PRO A 61 -17.98 -6.47 -2.34
CA PRO A 61 -18.82 -7.14 -1.33
C PRO A 61 -18.03 -8.13 -0.47
N GLU A 62 -17.00 -8.76 -1.02
CA GLU A 62 -16.22 -9.74 -0.29
C GLU A 62 -15.12 -9.07 0.52
N ARG A 63 -15.22 -9.18 1.85
CA ARG A 63 -14.24 -8.58 2.77
C ARG A 63 -12.84 -9.14 2.56
N GLY A 64 -11.85 -8.26 2.54
CA GLY A 64 -10.45 -8.59 2.42
C GLY A 64 -9.65 -7.50 1.73
N VAL A 65 -8.59 -7.01 2.38
CA VAL A 65 -7.79 -5.91 1.85
C VAL A 65 -7.13 -6.26 0.50
N GLY A 66 -6.70 -7.51 0.31
CA GLY A 66 -6.17 -7.99 -0.96
C GLY A 66 -7.22 -7.97 -2.08
N ARG A 67 -8.48 -8.35 -1.77
CA ARG A 67 -9.61 -8.27 -2.71
C ARG A 67 -9.91 -6.83 -3.10
N ALA A 68 -10.03 -5.95 -2.11
CA ALA A 68 -10.28 -4.55 -2.36
C ALA A 68 -9.17 -3.90 -3.22
N ARG A 69 -7.90 -4.20 -2.93
CA ARG A 69 -6.77 -3.72 -3.75
C ARG A 69 -6.80 -4.29 -5.17
N HIS A 70 -7.13 -5.57 -5.32
CA HIS A 70 -7.26 -6.22 -6.63
C HIS A 70 -8.40 -5.60 -7.43
N ARG A 71 -9.57 -5.43 -6.81
CA ARG A 71 -10.74 -4.76 -7.42
C ARG A 71 -10.41 -3.34 -7.88
N GLY A 72 -9.67 -2.58 -7.07
CA GLY A 72 -9.19 -1.25 -7.45
C GLY A 72 -8.21 -1.27 -8.62
N ALA A 73 -7.37 -2.30 -8.72
CA ALA A 73 -6.46 -2.47 -9.85
C ALA A 73 -7.18 -2.82 -11.16
N GLU A 74 -8.29 -3.57 -11.11
CA GLU A 74 -9.15 -3.84 -12.27
C GLU A 74 -9.78 -2.57 -12.83
N GLU A 75 -10.07 -1.59 -11.97
CA GLU A 75 -10.68 -0.33 -12.33
C GLU A 75 -9.67 0.77 -12.73
N ALA A 76 -8.37 0.47 -12.58
CA ALA A 76 -7.28 1.40 -12.86
C ALA A 76 -7.03 1.55 -14.36
N ARG A 77 -6.87 2.81 -14.81
CA ARG A 77 -6.56 3.16 -16.20
C ARG A 77 -5.11 3.61 -16.39
N GLY A 78 -4.41 3.82 -15.28
CA GLY A 78 -3.03 4.31 -15.27
C GLY A 78 -2.02 3.28 -15.73
N GLU A 79 -0.91 3.77 -16.27
CA GLU A 79 0.29 2.96 -16.55
C GLU A 79 0.93 2.44 -15.27
N ILE A 80 0.68 3.14 -14.15
CA ILE A 80 1.15 2.80 -12.82
C ILE A 80 -0.05 2.69 -11.90
N ILE A 81 -0.13 1.60 -11.13
CA ILE A 81 -1.01 1.43 -9.99
C ILE A 81 -0.21 1.80 -8.75
N ALA A 82 -0.67 2.81 -8.01
CA ALA A 82 -0.11 3.18 -6.71
C ALA A 82 -1.13 2.85 -5.61
N GLY A 83 -0.68 2.31 -4.49
CA GLY A 83 -1.56 1.94 -3.37
C GLY A 83 -1.19 2.63 -2.08
N THR A 84 -2.24 2.97 -1.32
CA THR A 84 -2.14 3.49 0.05
C THR A 84 -3.36 3.05 0.86
N ASP A 85 -3.29 3.15 2.19
CA ASP A 85 -4.42 2.84 3.07
C ASP A 85 -5.29 4.08 3.31
N ALA A 86 -6.57 3.89 3.69
CA ALA A 86 -7.53 4.97 3.91
C ALA A 86 -7.23 5.85 5.15
N ASP A 87 -6.34 5.39 6.04
CA ASP A 87 -5.86 6.12 7.22
C ASP A 87 -4.47 6.74 7.03
N ALA A 88 -3.93 6.69 5.81
CA ALA A 88 -2.64 7.26 5.46
C ALA A 88 -2.77 8.68 4.90
N ILE A 89 -1.68 9.45 5.03
CA ILE A 89 -1.56 10.81 4.51
C ILE A 89 -0.36 10.84 3.57
N ALA A 90 -0.59 11.08 2.30
CA ALA A 90 0.47 11.16 1.31
C ALA A 90 1.27 12.48 1.45
N ARG A 91 2.61 12.39 1.38
CA ARG A 91 3.43 13.60 1.23
C ARG A 91 3.04 14.31 -0.08
N PRO A 92 2.97 15.65 -0.15
CA PRO A 92 2.56 16.37 -1.36
C PRO A 92 3.34 16.00 -2.63
N THR A 93 4.58 15.54 -2.51
CA THR A 93 5.44 15.12 -3.62
C THR A 93 5.46 13.60 -3.86
N TRP A 94 4.52 12.85 -3.29
CA TRP A 94 4.52 11.39 -3.35
C TRP A 94 4.32 10.86 -4.79
N LEU A 95 3.30 11.36 -5.50
CA LEU A 95 3.05 10.99 -6.90
C LEU A 95 4.18 11.46 -7.83
N GLU A 96 4.75 12.62 -7.56
CA GLU A 96 5.91 13.10 -8.32
C GLU A 96 7.13 12.19 -8.13
N ALA A 97 7.37 11.71 -6.90
CA ALA A 97 8.45 10.76 -6.62
C ALA A 97 8.25 9.43 -7.34
N ILE A 98 7.01 8.91 -7.37
CA ILE A 98 6.63 7.73 -8.18
C ILE A 98 6.92 7.99 -9.65
N ALA A 99 6.35 9.06 -10.21
CA ALA A 99 6.50 9.40 -11.62
C ALA A 99 7.98 9.51 -12.03
N ARG A 100 8.80 10.14 -11.21
CA ARG A 100 10.24 10.29 -11.44
C ARG A 100 10.95 8.95 -11.47
N ALA A 101 10.68 8.07 -10.49
CA ALA A 101 11.30 6.75 -10.42
C ALA A 101 11.00 5.92 -11.66
N PHE A 102 9.74 5.84 -12.08
CA PHE A 102 9.32 5.03 -13.23
C PHE A 102 9.68 5.64 -14.61
N ARG A 103 9.87 6.97 -14.70
CA ARG A 103 10.37 7.61 -15.92
C ARG A 103 11.88 7.44 -16.07
N SER A 104 12.64 7.47 -14.99
CA SER A 104 14.09 7.33 -15.03
C SER A 104 14.56 5.89 -15.32
N ASP A 105 13.68 4.91 -15.16
CA ASP A 105 14.02 3.50 -15.36
C ASP A 105 12.84 2.73 -15.98
N GLN A 106 12.93 2.42 -17.26
CA GLN A 106 11.90 1.67 -17.99
C GLN A 106 11.81 0.19 -17.59
N ALA A 107 12.87 -0.36 -17.00
CA ALA A 107 12.91 -1.72 -16.48
C ALA A 107 12.31 -1.83 -15.06
N LEU A 108 12.04 -0.69 -14.42
CA LEU A 108 11.42 -0.66 -13.10
C LEU A 108 9.97 -1.12 -13.18
N GLY A 109 9.65 -2.24 -12.51
CA GLY A 109 8.29 -2.79 -12.44
C GLY A 109 7.57 -2.43 -11.15
N ALA A 110 8.29 -2.30 -10.02
CA ALA A 110 7.66 -1.92 -8.76
C ALA A 110 8.59 -1.09 -7.85
N ALA A 111 7.97 -0.27 -7.01
CA ALA A 111 8.65 0.54 -6.00
C ALA A 111 7.86 0.57 -4.70
N THR A 112 8.56 0.64 -3.58
CA THR A 112 7.99 1.01 -2.27
C THR A 112 8.82 2.13 -1.66
N GLY A 113 8.29 2.77 -0.63
CA GLY A 113 8.99 3.86 0.05
C GLY A 113 8.88 3.78 1.56
N PRO A 114 9.56 4.69 2.28
CA PRO A 114 9.48 4.75 3.72
C PRO A 114 8.10 5.14 4.20
N ILE A 115 7.76 4.64 5.39
CA ILE A 115 6.63 5.14 6.17
C ILE A 115 7.14 6.01 7.33
N ALA A 116 6.31 6.97 7.74
CA ALA A 116 6.49 7.74 8.96
C ALA A 116 5.16 7.74 9.74
N LEU A 117 5.20 7.70 11.06
CA LEU A 117 3.97 7.77 11.86
C LEU A 117 3.59 9.23 12.09
N HIS A 118 2.33 9.61 11.80
CA HIS A 118 1.85 10.97 12.00
C HIS A 118 1.25 11.21 13.40
N ASP A 119 0.88 10.15 14.12
CA ASP A 119 0.21 10.17 15.43
C ASP A 119 0.86 9.21 16.45
N GLY A 120 2.09 8.74 16.17
CA GLY A 120 2.86 7.86 17.04
C GLY A 120 3.63 8.63 18.13
N ASN A 121 3.93 7.95 19.26
CA ASN A 121 4.86 8.48 20.24
C ASN A 121 6.32 8.45 19.73
N ARG A 122 7.26 9.08 20.48
CA ARG A 122 8.68 9.20 20.06
C ARG A 122 9.35 7.85 19.78
N LEU A 123 9.07 6.83 20.59
CA LEU A 123 9.63 5.48 20.44
C LEU A 123 9.06 4.78 19.20
N GLN A 124 7.75 4.89 18.97
CA GLN A 124 7.08 4.35 17.79
C GLN A 124 7.60 4.99 16.49
N CYS A 125 7.74 6.32 16.49
CA CYS A 125 8.31 7.05 15.34
C CYS A 125 9.76 6.64 15.07
N TRP A 126 10.57 6.51 16.12
CA TRP A 126 11.95 6.04 16.01
C TRP A 126 12.01 4.62 15.44
N TRP A 127 11.18 3.71 15.96
CA TRP A 127 11.10 2.32 15.49
C TRP A 127 10.67 2.23 14.02
N ALA A 128 9.61 2.94 13.62
CA ALA A 128 9.17 2.97 12.23
C ALA A 128 10.27 3.49 11.30
N ARG A 129 10.96 4.56 11.70
CA ARG A 129 12.02 5.20 10.91
C ARG A 129 13.25 4.32 10.75
N HIS A 130 13.73 3.69 11.82
CA HIS A 130 15.03 3.03 11.86
C HIS A 130 14.92 1.51 11.69
N VAL A 131 13.95 0.88 12.34
CA VAL A 131 13.82 -0.59 12.30
C VAL A 131 12.98 -1.01 11.10
N TYR A 132 11.71 -0.58 11.02
CA TYR A 132 10.81 -1.01 9.96
C TYR A 132 11.33 -0.63 8.56
N ASN A 133 11.64 0.64 8.34
CA ASN A 133 12.18 1.10 7.06
C ASN A 133 13.57 0.51 6.76
N GLY A 134 14.40 0.27 7.80
CA GLY A 134 15.70 -0.37 7.67
C GLY A 134 15.59 -1.81 7.18
N VAL A 135 14.69 -2.61 7.78
CA VAL A 135 14.41 -3.99 7.37
C VAL A 135 13.84 -4.03 5.95
N THR A 136 12.87 -3.17 5.65
CA THR A 136 12.31 -3.07 4.29
C THR A 136 13.42 -2.77 3.27
N ARG A 137 14.29 -1.80 3.54
CA ARG A 137 15.40 -1.46 2.67
C ARG A 137 16.39 -2.62 2.48
N LEU A 138 16.70 -3.35 3.57
CA LEU A 138 17.59 -4.50 3.52
C LEU A 138 17.06 -5.60 2.59
N CYS A 139 15.74 -5.83 2.56
CA CYS A 139 15.16 -6.82 1.65
C CYS A 139 15.45 -6.50 0.17
N TYR A 140 15.45 -5.23 -0.19
CA TYR A 140 15.81 -4.81 -1.55
C TYR A 140 17.30 -5.01 -1.86
N THR A 141 18.19 -4.87 -0.89
CA THR A 141 19.63 -5.10 -1.11
C THR A 141 19.96 -6.58 -1.30
N VAL A 142 19.13 -7.49 -0.76
CA VAL A 142 19.28 -8.94 -0.96
C VAL A 142 18.44 -9.49 -2.13
N GLY A 143 17.91 -8.60 -2.99
CA GLY A 143 17.17 -8.99 -4.19
C GLY A 143 15.77 -9.53 -3.93
N ARG A 144 15.23 -9.36 -2.71
CA ARG A 144 13.88 -9.77 -2.33
C ARG A 144 13.02 -8.55 -2.03
N GLY A 145 12.55 -7.88 -3.09
CA GLY A 145 11.71 -6.71 -2.97
C GLY A 145 10.38 -7.06 -2.31
N VAL A 146 10.07 -6.41 -1.19
CA VAL A 146 8.76 -6.47 -0.52
C VAL A 146 8.07 -5.14 -0.76
N ILE A 147 6.81 -5.17 -1.14
CA ILE A 147 6.02 -3.95 -1.17
C ILE A 147 5.25 -3.78 0.14
N ASN A 148 5.08 -2.53 0.56
CA ASN A 148 4.24 -2.18 1.70
C ASN A 148 2.86 -1.80 1.16
N GLY A 149 1.81 -2.48 1.58
CA GLY A 149 0.45 -2.25 1.09
C GLY A 149 -0.03 -0.80 1.23
N ASN A 150 0.50 -0.06 2.19
CA ASN A 150 0.18 1.34 2.42
C ASN A 150 1.07 2.33 1.63
N ASN A 151 2.11 1.86 0.93
CA ASN A 151 3.04 2.73 0.19
C ASN A 151 3.77 1.98 -0.93
N PHE A 152 3.10 1.73 -2.02
CA PHE A 152 3.70 1.06 -3.18
C PHE A 152 3.27 1.70 -4.51
N ALA A 153 4.03 1.38 -5.55
CA ALA A 153 3.66 1.63 -6.93
C ALA A 153 4.16 0.47 -7.80
N VAL A 154 3.37 0.07 -8.79
CA VAL A 154 3.69 -1.02 -9.70
C VAL A 154 3.25 -0.67 -11.12
N ARG A 155 4.04 -1.06 -12.13
CA ARG A 155 3.57 -0.96 -13.52
C ARG A 155 2.38 -1.88 -13.73
N THR A 156 1.34 -1.37 -14.32
CA THR A 156 0.11 -2.12 -14.58
C THR A 156 0.36 -3.41 -15.36
N ARG A 157 1.25 -3.36 -16.37
CA ARG A 157 1.64 -4.57 -17.14
C ARG A 157 2.30 -5.63 -16.27
N ASP A 158 3.18 -5.22 -15.34
CA ASP A 158 3.93 -6.16 -14.49
C ASP A 158 3.04 -6.69 -13.35
N TYR A 159 2.09 -5.87 -12.86
CA TYR A 159 1.05 -6.30 -11.94
C TYR A 159 0.23 -7.46 -12.51
N TRP A 160 -0.26 -7.30 -13.74
CA TRP A 160 -1.05 -8.34 -14.40
C TRP A 160 -0.21 -9.54 -14.82
N ARG A 161 1.04 -9.34 -15.21
CA ARG A 161 1.98 -10.43 -15.55
C ARG A 161 2.16 -11.43 -14.42
N VAL A 162 2.12 -10.98 -13.16
CA VAL A 162 2.22 -11.87 -11.98
C VAL A 162 0.86 -12.27 -11.42
N GLY A 163 -0.26 -11.94 -12.07
CA GLY A 163 -1.62 -12.27 -11.64
C GLY A 163 -2.18 -11.37 -10.54
N GLY A 164 -1.57 -10.22 -10.27
CA GLY A 164 -2.05 -9.24 -9.29
C GLY A 164 -1.98 -9.72 -7.84
N PHE A 165 -2.79 -9.11 -6.97
CA PHE A 165 -2.93 -9.56 -5.57
C PHE A 165 -3.57 -10.95 -5.51
N ASN A 166 -3.03 -11.82 -4.68
CA ASN A 166 -3.65 -13.10 -4.37
C ASN A 166 -4.83 -12.89 -3.40
N THR A 167 -6.03 -12.92 -3.93
CA THR A 167 -7.27 -12.65 -3.20
C THR A 167 -7.67 -13.75 -2.22
N SER A 168 -7.02 -14.92 -2.27
CA SER A 168 -7.24 -16.00 -1.30
C SER A 168 -6.49 -15.77 0.03
N LEU A 169 -5.52 -14.84 0.05
CA LEU A 169 -4.76 -14.51 1.24
C LEU A 169 -5.54 -13.54 2.13
N LEU A 170 -5.65 -13.88 3.40
CA LEU A 170 -6.25 -13.01 4.41
C LEU A 170 -5.26 -11.96 4.95
N SER A 171 -3.95 -12.14 4.72
CA SER A 171 -2.88 -11.25 5.16
C SER A 171 -1.61 -11.48 4.37
N ALA A 172 -0.66 -10.51 4.46
CA ALA A 172 0.63 -10.53 3.76
C ALA A 172 0.52 -10.63 2.23
N GLU A 173 -0.61 -10.23 1.67
CA GLU A 173 -0.87 -10.16 0.24
C GLU A 173 0.07 -9.20 -0.49
N ASP A 174 0.51 -8.15 0.21
CA ASP A 174 1.49 -7.18 -0.28
C ASP A 174 2.90 -7.78 -0.34
N MET A 175 3.30 -8.54 0.69
CA MET A 175 4.58 -9.25 0.68
C MET A 175 4.62 -10.30 -0.43
N ASP A 176 3.56 -11.09 -0.60
CA ASP A 176 3.42 -12.08 -1.66
C ASP A 176 3.55 -11.43 -3.04
N LEU A 177 2.82 -10.34 -3.30
CA LEU A 177 2.90 -9.61 -4.55
C LEU A 177 4.32 -9.07 -4.78
N GLY A 178 4.96 -8.49 -3.75
CA GLY A 178 6.31 -7.96 -3.83
C GLY A 178 7.34 -9.02 -4.21
N VAL A 179 7.27 -10.21 -3.61
CA VAL A 179 8.16 -11.34 -3.94
C VAL A 179 7.94 -11.82 -5.38
N ARG A 180 6.68 -11.98 -5.83
CA ARG A 180 6.38 -12.38 -7.21
C ARG A 180 6.86 -11.34 -8.23
N LEU A 181 6.71 -10.05 -7.93
CA LEU A 181 7.21 -8.97 -8.77
C LEU A 181 8.74 -8.97 -8.83
N SER A 182 9.43 -9.12 -7.69
CA SER A 182 10.90 -9.12 -7.66
C SER A 182 11.54 -10.29 -8.42
N ALA A 183 10.78 -11.37 -8.67
CA ALA A 183 11.24 -12.50 -9.48
C ALA A 183 11.21 -12.23 -11.00
N VAL A 184 10.41 -11.26 -11.47
CA VAL A 184 10.16 -11.06 -12.91
C VAL A 184 10.49 -9.65 -13.40
N THR A 185 10.71 -8.70 -12.49
CA THR A 185 11.01 -7.32 -12.84
C THR A 185 11.91 -6.66 -11.80
N ARG A 186 12.51 -5.54 -12.17
CA ARG A 186 13.30 -4.73 -11.25
C ARG A 186 12.39 -4.06 -10.23
N THR A 187 12.75 -4.15 -8.97
CA THR A 187 12.06 -3.49 -7.85
C THR A 187 13.01 -2.60 -7.07
N ILE A 188 12.53 -1.48 -6.53
CA ILE A 188 13.36 -0.55 -5.74
C ILE A 188 12.69 -0.11 -4.46
N TYR A 189 13.51 0.25 -3.47
CA TYR A 189 13.13 1.08 -2.34
C TYR A 189 13.45 2.54 -2.66
N SER A 190 12.42 3.39 -2.80
CA SER A 190 12.54 4.81 -3.15
C SER A 190 12.41 5.69 -1.90
N PRO A 191 13.48 6.30 -1.38
CA PRO A 191 13.44 7.12 -0.17
C PRO A 191 12.55 8.38 -0.28
N LYS A 192 12.22 8.79 -1.52
CA LYS A 192 11.41 9.98 -1.78
C LYS A 192 9.90 9.71 -1.76
N MET A 193 9.48 8.43 -1.87
CA MET A 193 8.08 8.01 -1.77
C MET A 193 7.66 7.90 -0.31
N VAL A 194 7.49 9.05 0.39
CA VAL A 194 7.16 9.06 1.82
C VAL A 194 5.65 9.05 2.03
N MET A 195 5.17 8.12 2.87
CA MET A 195 3.79 8.03 3.32
C MET A 195 3.72 8.19 4.83
N TYR A 196 2.81 9.00 5.32
CA TYR A 196 2.52 9.12 6.75
C TYR A 196 1.36 8.20 7.09
N VAL A 197 1.57 7.25 8.01
CA VAL A 197 0.58 6.26 8.41
C VAL A 197 0.18 6.41 9.87
N SER A 198 -1.03 5.96 10.23
CA SER A 198 -1.48 6.00 11.61
C SER A 198 -0.79 4.93 12.46
N ALA A 199 -0.45 5.29 13.71
CA ALA A 199 0.04 4.35 14.72
C ALA A 199 -1.07 3.52 15.37
N ARG A 200 -2.34 3.64 14.95
CA ARG A 200 -3.48 2.98 15.61
C ARG A 200 -3.29 1.47 15.71
N ARG A 201 -2.87 0.81 14.63
CA ARG A 201 -2.60 -0.65 14.63
C ARG A 201 -1.49 -1.03 15.61
N VAL A 202 -0.52 -0.14 15.77
CA VAL A 202 0.57 -0.33 16.73
C VAL A 202 0.06 -0.18 18.17
N ARG A 203 -0.93 0.69 18.41
CA ARG A 203 -1.56 0.88 19.74
C ARG A 203 -2.46 -0.26 20.15
N GLU A 204 -3.17 -0.87 19.19
CA GLU A 204 -4.18 -1.90 19.42
C GLU A 204 -3.62 -3.32 19.61
N GLY A 205 -2.35 -3.57 19.30
CA GLY A 205 -1.79 -4.91 19.43
C GLY A 205 -0.30 -5.05 19.17
N TYR A 206 0.55 -4.39 19.94
CA TYR A 206 2.02 -4.46 19.79
C TYR A 206 2.60 -5.87 19.71
N GLY A 207 2.12 -6.79 20.53
CA GLY A 207 2.67 -8.15 20.59
C GLY A 207 2.31 -9.02 19.38
N THR A 208 1.07 -8.94 18.94
CA THR A 208 0.54 -9.77 17.83
C THR A 208 1.02 -9.31 16.47
N ILE A 209 1.11 -7.99 16.24
CA ILE A 209 1.59 -7.44 14.97
C ILE A 209 3.09 -7.67 14.79
N LEU A 210 3.91 -7.46 15.84
CA LEU A 210 5.35 -7.69 15.77
C LEU A 210 5.69 -9.18 15.59
N LEU A 211 5.00 -10.07 16.30
CA LEU A 211 5.24 -11.51 16.20
C LEU A 211 4.66 -12.11 14.92
N GLY A 212 3.44 -11.71 14.53
CA GLY A 212 2.79 -12.19 13.32
C GLY A 212 3.49 -11.68 12.06
N SER A 213 3.77 -10.38 11.99
CA SER A 213 4.48 -9.77 10.85
C SER A 213 5.91 -10.29 10.72
N SER A 214 6.65 -10.47 11.85
CA SER A 214 8.02 -10.99 11.78
C SER A 214 8.05 -12.46 11.36
N LYS A 215 7.11 -13.31 11.82
CA LYS A 215 6.99 -14.70 11.34
C LYS A 215 6.69 -14.76 9.84
N GLN A 216 5.73 -13.96 9.36
CA GLN A 216 5.41 -13.87 7.93
C GLN A 216 6.60 -13.33 7.13
N TYR A 217 7.30 -12.32 7.65
CA TYR A 217 8.50 -11.76 7.02
C TYR A 217 9.60 -12.82 6.87
N VAL A 218 9.91 -13.56 7.93
CA VAL A 218 10.88 -14.68 7.88
C VAL A 218 10.41 -15.73 6.88
N ARG A 219 9.14 -16.12 6.93
CA ARG A 219 8.59 -17.15 6.07
C ARG A 219 8.63 -16.76 4.59
N VAL A 220 8.10 -15.57 4.24
CA VAL A 220 7.96 -15.12 2.85
C VAL A 220 9.29 -14.62 2.31
N VAL A 221 9.96 -13.74 3.06
CA VAL A 221 11.16 -13.04 2.56
C VAL A 221 12.42 -13.88 2.73
N ILE A 222 12.61 -14.56 3.86
CA ILE A 222 13.83 -15.32 4.12
C ILE A 222 13.74 -16.73 3.56
N LEU A 223 12.64 -17.45 3.86
CA LEU A 223 12.48 -18.85 3.46
C LEU A 223 11.88 -19.03 2.06
N GLY A 224 11.40 -17.96 1.40
CA GLY A 224 10.73 -18.05 0.09
C GLY A 224 9.47 -18.90 0.07
N ARG A 225 8.82 -19.07 1.25
CA ARG A 225 7.59 -19.87 1.38
C ARG A 225 6.38 -18.95 1.30
N PRO A 226 5.24 -19.39 0.75
CA PRO A 226 4.03 -18.58 0.67
C PRO A 226 3.55 -18.20 2.08
N PRO A 227 2.89 -17.02 2.25
CA PRO A 227 2.33 -16.60 3.52
C PRO A 227 1.24 -17.60 4.00
N VAL A 228 1.06 -17.73 5.31
CA VAL A 228 0.00 -18.57 5.89
C VAL A 228 -1.15 -17.69 6.33
N GLY A 229 -2.31 -17.86 5.69
CA GLY A 229 -3.46 -16.97 5.76
C GLY A 229 -4.38 -17.09 6.99
N LYS A 230 -3.91 -17.49 8.18
CA LYS A 230 -4.81 -17.69 9.34
C LYS A 230 -4.54 -16.78 10.56
N GLU A 231 -3.57 -15.88 10.55
CA GLU A 231 -3.12 -15.20 11.78
C GLU A 231 -3.32 -13.68 11.81
N PHE A 232 -4.15 -13.08 10.96
CA PHE A 232 -4.54 -11.68 11.17
C PHE A 232 -5.97 -11.60 11.69
N VAL A 233 -6.09 -11.33 12.98
CA VAL A 233 -7.34 -10.84 13.57
C VAL A 233 -7.64 -9.51 12.86
N GLN A 234 -8.77 -9.44 12.16
CA GLN A 234 -9.32 -8.16 11.73
C GLN A 234 -9.61 -7.36 13.00
N ILE A 235 -8.70 -6.47 13.37
CA ILE A 235 -8.96 -5.47 14.40
C ILE A 235 -9.88 -4.46 13.72
N ARG A 236 -11.13 -4.47 14.17
CA ARG A 236 -12.21 -3.57 13.76
C ARG A 236 -11.99 -2.17 14.31
#